data_01ce51e917a05141457bd2c3f3669142
#
_entry.id   01ce51e917a05141457bd2c3f3669142
#
_cell.length_a   1.000
_cell.length_b   1.000
_cell.length_c   1.000
_cell.angle_alpha   90.00
_cell.angle_beta   90.00
_cell.angle_gamma   90.00
#
_symmetry.space_group_name_H-M   'P 1'
#
loop_
_entity.id
_entity.type
_entity.pdbx_description
1 polymer ?
#
loop_
_entity_poly.entity_id
_entity_poly.type
_entity_poly.pdbx_seq_one_letter_code
_entity_poly.pdbx_strand_id
1 'polypeptide(L)'
;MFERFGFRPARIERVVEENRRVKSFYLQTDLPPPEPGQFYMVWLPGAEEIPISASGYENGTLRLSVSREGETSGRMLRLEKGERLFLRGPFGRGFRLEGRSFLLVGGGYGMAPLIFAGQRLRKKRLKFLIGAKSRGELLFVEEARRLGEVLVCTEDGSEGRRGLVTELLQRDRFDWVLTCGPEAMMVKVLEFCRREGLRVQLCLERYMKCGLGLCGSCVLDPGLRVCVDGPVFEGEELEGTDFGRARRNASGRREELAR
;
A
#
# COMPACT_ATOMS: atom_id res chain seq x y z
N MET A 1 3.37 16.72 25.24
CA MET A 1 2.73 15.51 25.87
C MET A 1 2.81 14.30 24.95
N PHE A 2 2.41 14.39 23.68
CA PHE A 2 2.34 13.26 22.75
C PHE A 2 3.71 12.68 22.34
N GLU A 3 4.75 13.51 22.32
CA GLU A 3 6.14 13.07 22.01
C GLU A 3 6.69 12.01 22.95
N ARG A 4 6.25 12.00 24.23
CA ARG A 4 6.60 10.96 25.20
C ARG A 4 6.15 9.55 24.79
N PHE A 5 5.14 9.45 23.91
CA PHE A 5 4.61 8.20 23.37
C PHE A 5 5.08 7.93 21.92
N GLY A 6 6.11 8.66 21.47
CA GLY A 6 6.69 8.49 20.14
C GLY A 6 5.91 9.17 19.00
N PHE A 7 4.83 9.89 19.29
CA PHE A 7 4.10 10.65 18.29
C PHE A 7 4.83 11.95 17.93
N ARG A 8 4.88 12.24 16.63
CA ARG A 8 5.33 13.52 16.10
C ARG A 8 4.18 14.23 15.39
N PRO A 9 4.01 15.53 15.62
CA PRO A 9 3.05 16.30 14.85
C PRO A 9 3.50 16.40 13.40
N ALA A 10 2.56 16.24 12.48
CA ALA A 10 2.77 16.45 11.06
C ALA A 10 1.75 17.48 10.56
N ARG A 11 2.23 18.60 10.02
CA ARG A 11 1.39 19.66 9.49
C ARG A 11 1.02 19.38 8.05
N ILE A 12 -0.25 19.56 7.72
CA ILE A 12 -0.76 19.44 6.36
C ILE A 12 -0.40 20.70 5.57
N GLU A 13 0.49 20.57 4.59
CA GLU A 13 0.88 21.67 3.70
C GLU A 13 0.01 21.74 2.45
N ARG A 14 -0.51 20.60 2.00
CA ARG A 14 -1.37 20.50 0.84
C ARG A 14 -2.24 19.24 0.92
N VAL A 15 -3.46 19.35 0.41
CA VAL A 15 -4.39 18.23 0.20
C VAL A 15 -4.72 18.16 -1.28
N VAL A 16 -4.72 16.96 -1.85
CA VAL A 16 -5.10 16.69 -3.24
C VAL A 16 -6.17 15.62 -3.27
N GLU A 17 -7.28 15.88 -3.93
CA GLU A 17 -8.29 14.86 -4.22
C GLU A 17 -7.81 14.03 -5.42
N GLU A 18 -7.42 12.79 -5.18
CA GLU A 18 -6.95 11.89 -6.23
C GLU A 18 -8.13 11.28 -7.01
N ASN A 19 -9.19 10.92 -6.27
CA ASN A 19 -10.45 10.45 -6.81
C ASN A 19 -11.57 10.63 -5.76
N ARG A 20 -12.78 10.11 -6.03
CA ARG A 20 -13.96 10.24 -5.13
C ARG A 20 -13.76 9.67 -3.73
N ARG A 21 -12.80 8.76 -3.54
CA ARG A 21 -12.58 8.01 -2.28
C ARG A 21 -11.23 8.31 -1.63
N VAL A 22 -10.28 8.86 -2.37
CA VAL A 22 -8.88 9.01 -1.93
C VAL A 22 -8.45 10.46 -1.96
N LYS A 23 -7.90 10.92 -0.84
CA LYS A 23 -7.14 12.17 -0.76
C LYS A 23 -5.68 11.90 -0.39
N SER A 24 -4.78 12.64 -1.01
CA SER A 24 -3.36 12.68 -0.66
C SER A 24 -3.06 13.89 0.20
N PHE A 25 -2.44 13.63 1.35
CA PHE A 25 -1.97 14.64 2.30
C PHE A 25 -0.46 14.78 2.18
N TYR A 26 0.00 15.98 1.91
CA TYR A 26 1.41 16.34 1.89
C TYR A 26 1.76 16.96 3.23
N LEU A 27 2.66 16.30 3.96
CA LEU A 27 2.90 16.55 5.37
C LEU A 27 4.33 17.00 5.62
N GLN A 28 4.49 18.03 6.43
CA GLN A 28 5.78 18.40 6.99
C GLN A 28 5.93 17.72 8.36
N THR A 29 7.00 16.97 8.53
CA THR A 29 7.31 16.25 9.77
C THR A 29 8.82 16.10 9.94
N ASP A 30 9.27 15.94 11.17
CA ASP A 30 10.65 15.65 11.57
C ASP A 30 10.95 14.14 11.68
N LEU A 31 9.99 13.29 11.31
CA LEU A 31 10.20 11.85 11.27
C LEU A 31 11.17 11.46 10.15
N PRO A 32 11.91 10.35 10.33
CA PRO A 32 12.78 9.83 9.28
C PRO A 32 12.04 9.60 7.96
N PRO A 33 12.74 9.77 6.80
CA PRO A 33 12.17 9.48 5.51
C PRO A 33 11.82 7.99 5.39
N PRO A 34 10.65 7.64 4.79
CA PRO A 34 10.27 6.26 4.59
C PRO A 34 10.93 5.66 3.35
N GLU A 35 11.09 4.35 3.35
CA GLU A 35 11.28 3.55 2.13
C GLU A 35 9.91 3.16 1.54
N PRO A 36 9.80 2.99 0.19
CA PRO A 36 8.58 2.49 -0.43
C PRO A 36 8.14 1.15 0.17
N GLY A 37 6.86 1.04 0.53
CA GLY A 37 6.31 -0.11 1.23
C GLY A 37 6.20 0.07 2.75
N GLN A 38 6.99 0.96 3.35
CA GLN A 38 6.84 1.30 4.76
C GLN A 38 5.58 2.14 5.02
N PHE A 39 5.11 2.13 6.27
CA PHE A 39 3.90 2.81 6.70
C PHE A 39 4.13 3.63 7.98
N TYR A 40 3.21 4.53 8.24
CA TYR A 40 3.09 5.26 9.51
C TYR A 40 1.82 4.86 10.23
N MET A 41 1.90 4.76 11.55
CA MET A 41 0.72 4.77 12.39
C MET A 41 0.28 6.21 12.53
N VAL A 42 -0.94 6.50 12.08
CA VAL A 42 -1.51 7.85 12.01
C VAL A 42 -2.61 7.97 13.03
N TRP A 43 -2.54 8.99 13.86
CA TRP A 43 -3.51 9.26 14.90
C TRP A 43 -4.13 10.64 14.75
N LEU A 44 -5.44 10.68 14.95
CA LEU A 44 -6.23 11.88 15.15
C LEU A 44 -6.77 11.89 16.58
N PRO A 45 -6.67 12.99 17.35
CA PRO A 45 -7.26 13.07 18.68
C PRO A 45 -8.75 12.69 18.68
N GLY A 46 -9.11 11.77 19.58
CA GLY A 46 -10.47 11.24 19.69
C GLY A 46 -10.85 10.19 18.62
N ALA A 47 -9.87 9.61 17.92
CA ALA A 47 -10.05 8.50 16.99
C ALA A 47 -9.03 7.39 17.24
N GLU A 48 -9.25 6.21 16.65
CA GLU A 48 -8.25 5.13 16.67
C GLU A 48 -7.05 5.46 15.77
N GLU A 49 -5.89 4.96 16.15
CA GLU A 49 -4.68 5.00 15.35
C GLU A 49 -4.76 3.99 14.21
N ILE A 50 -4.42 4.39 12.99
CA ILE A 50 -4.51 3.54 11.81
C ILE A 50 -3.19 3.52 11.01
N PRO A 51 -2.82 2.38 10.38
CA PRO A 51 -1.66 2.29 9.51
C PRO A 51 -1.96 2.91 8.15
N ILE A 52 -1.07 3.77 7.66
CA ILE A 52 -1.14 4.34 6.31
C ILE A 52 0.22 4.22 5.65
N SER A 53 0.27 3.53 4.52
CA SER A 53 1.48 3.40 3.71
C SER A 53 1.92 4.74 3.13
N ALA A 54 3.24 4.99 3.12
CA ALA A 54 3.78 6.13 2.41
C ALA A 54 3.52 5.98 0.91
N SER A 55 2.99 7.03 0.29
CA SER A 55 2.74 7.11 -1.15
C SER A 55 3.72 8.02 -1.89
N GLY A 56 4.63 8.66 -1.17
CA GLY A 56 5.71 9.48 -1.69
C GLY A 56 6.50 10.17 -0.59
N TYR A 57 7.74 10.54 -0.92
CA TYR A 57 8.58 11.39 -0.08
C TYR A 57 9.57 12.16 -0.95
N GLU A 58 9.48 13.48 -0.90
CA GLU A 58 10.35 14.35 -1.68
C GLU A 58 10.62 15.64 -0.91
N ASN A 59 11.89 16.08 -0.88
CA ASN A 59 12.33 17.35 -0.28
C ASN A 59 11.80 17.58 1.16
N GLY A 60 11.80 16.54 2.00
CA GLY A 60 11.32 16.63 3.37
C GLY A 60 9.79 16.56 3.53
N THR A 61 9.04 16.41 2.43
CA THR A 61 7.58 16.33 2.43
C THR A 61 7.13 14.87 2.27
N LEU A 62 6.42 14.36 3.26
CA LEU A 62 5.79 13.03 3.23
C LEU A 62 4.42 13.11 2.55
N ARG A 63 4.13 12.20 1.62
CA ARG A 63 2.79 12.00 1.06
C ARG A 63 2.16 10.75 1.65
N LEU A 64 0.99 10.92 2.24
CA LEU A 64 0.10 9.84 2.67
C LEU A 64 -1.21 9.91 1.88
N SER A 65 -1.60 8.81 1.24
CA SER A 65 -2.86 8.73 0.47
C SER A 65 -3.85 7.87 1.23
N VAL A 66 -5.00 8.45 1.56
CA VAL A 66 -5.99 7.90 2.48
C VAL A 66 -7.28 7.60 1.74
N SER A 67 -7.74 6.34 1.81
CA SER A 67 -9.06 5.90 1.38
C SER A 67 -10.04 5.87 2.54
N ARG A 68 -11.31 6.05 2.25
CA ARG A 68 -12.38 5.97 3.25
C ARG A 68 -12.72 4.50 3.56
N GLU A 69 -12.16 3.97 4.64
CA GLU A 69 -12.40 2.57 5.06
C GLU A 69 -13.09 2.46 6.43
N GLY A 70 -12.98 3.47 7.28
CA GLY A 70 -13.55 3.48 8.62
C GLY A 70 -13.73 4.89 9.17
N GLU A 71 -14.00 4.99 10.48
CA GLU A 71 -14.24 6.28 11.14
C GLU A 71 -13.03 7.19 11.06
N THR A 72 -11.85 6.71 11.47
CA THR A 72 -10.62 7.52 11.50
C THR A 72 -10.26 8.04 10.11
N SER A 73 -10.22 7.17 9.10
CA SER A 73 -9.95 7.59 7.72
C SER A 73 -11.02 8.54 7.19
N GLY A 74 -12.30 8.32 7.53
CA GLY A 74 -13.40 9.23 7.19
C GLY A 74 -13.27 10.62 7.84
N ARG A 75 -12.72 10.70 9.07
CA ARG A 75 -12.38 11.97 9.72
C ARG A 75 -11.18 12.64 9.06
N MET A 76 -10.14 11.87 8.72
CA MET A 76 -8.96 12.39 8.02
C MET A 76 -9.34 13.06 6.68
N LEU A 77 -10.26 12.48 5.91
CA LEU A 77 -10.68 13.05 4.62
C LEU A 77 -11.37 14.43 4.72
N ARG A 78 -11.72 14.88 5.93
CA ARG A 78 -12.27 16.24 6.18
C ARG A 78 -11.21 17.26 6.56
N LEU A 79 -9.96 16.81 6.77
CA LEU A 79 -8.88 17.72 7.14
C LEU A 79 -8.43 18.57 5.96
N GLU A 80 -8.00 19.79 6.28
CA GLU A 80 -7.57 20.81 5.34
C GLU A 80 -6.11 21.23 5.59
N LYS A 81 -5.58 22.03 4.67
CA LYS A 81 -4.25 22.63 4.82
C LYS A 81 -4.16 23.44 6.12
N GLY A 82 -3.06 23.27 6.85
CA GLY A 82 -2.75 23.93 8.11
C GLY A 82 -3.09 23.10 9.34
N GLU A 83 -3.98 22.12 9.21
CA GLU A 83 -4.31 21.19 10.28
C GLU A 83 -3.18 20.18 10.53
N ARG A 84 -3.29 19.39 11.59
CA ARG A 84 -2.24 18.48 12.04
C ARG A 84 -2.75 17.06 12.21
N LEU A 85 -1.89 16.11 11.84
CA LEU A 85 -1.94 14.70 12.18
C LEU A 85 -0.82 14.39 13.17
N PHE A 86 -0.93 13.28 13.86
CA PHE A 86 0.14 12.77 14.71
C PHE A 86 0.60 11.42 14.15
N LEU A 87 1.91 11.27 13.95
CA LEU A 87 2.50 10.13 13.28
C LEU A 87 3.51 9.42 14.18
N ARG A 88 3.59 8.11 14.06
CA ARG A 88 4.70 7.28 14.53
C ARG A 88 5.22 6.45 13.36
N GLY A 89 6.51 6.24 13.28
CA GLY A 89 7.14 5.48 12.20
C GLY A 89 8.36 6.19 11.61
N PRO A 90 8.80 5.81 10.40
CA PRO A 90 8.22 4.74 9.57
C PRO A 90 8.39 3.36 10.18
N PHE A 91 7.45 2.46 9.93
CA PHE A 91 7.45 1.09 10.40
C PHE A 91 7.51 0.09 9.25
N GLY A 92 7.95 -1.12 9.60
CA GLY A 92 7.97 -2.25 8.69
C GLY A 92 9.10 -2.21 7.66
N ARG A 93 9.13 -3.24 6.84
CA ARG A 93 10.11 -3.45 5.78
C ARG A 93 9.60 -2.90 4.44
N GLY A 94 10.45 -2.16 3.73
CA GLY A 94 10.16 -1.65 2.39
C GLY A 94 10.42 -2.67 1.28
N PHE A 95 10.07 -2.29 0.04
CA PHE A 95 10.39 -3.04 -1.16
C PHE A 95 11.90 -3.07 -1.41
N ARG A 96 12.41 -4.23 -1.82
CA ARG A 96 13.74 -4.36 -2.40
C ARG A 96 13.69 -3.83 -3.83
N LEU A 97 14.50 -2.83 -4.13
CA LEU A 97 14.49 -2.09 -5.39
C LEU A 97 15.74 -2.34 -6.27
N GLU A 98 16.45 -3.43 -5.99
CA GLU A 98 17.59 -3.86 -6.81
C GLU A 98 17.10 -4.56 -8.08
N GLY A 99 17.67 -4.20 -9.22
CA GLY A 99 17.27 -4.72 -10.52
C GLY A 99 17.19 -3.64 -11.59
N ARG A 100 16.84 -4.03 -12.81
CA ARG A 100 16.77 -3.15 -13.98
C ARG A 100 15.35 -2.98 -14.51
N SER A 101 14.47 -3.95 -14.21
CA SER A 101 13.11 -4.00 -14.74
C SER A 101 12.11 -4.45 -13.68
N PHE A 102 10.96 -3.74 -13.62
CA PHE A 102 9.93 -3.98 -12.61
C PHE A 102 8.53 -3.95 -13.22
N LEU A 103 7.72 -4.94 -12.87
CA LEU A 103 6.28 -4.95 -13.11
C LEU A 103 5.58 -4.58 -11.80
N LEU A 104 4.78 -3.52 -11.80
CA LEU A 104 4.03 -3.04 -10.65
C LEU A 104 2.54 -3.32 -10.88
N VAL A 105 1.96 -4.20 -10.06
CA VAL A 105 0.56 -4.64 -10.19
C VAL A 105 -0.23 -4.15 -9.01
N GLY A 106 -1.11 -3.18 -9.22
CA GLY A 106 -1.86 -2.52 -8.17
C GLY A 106 -3.37 -2.55 -8.35
N GLY A 107 -4.09 -2.72 -7.24
CA GLY A 107 -5.55 -2.66 -7.19
C GLY A 107 -6.04 -1.58 -6.22
N GLY A 108 -6.87 -0.65 -6.72
CA GLY A 108 -7.43 0.42 -5.91
C GLY A 108 -6.36 1.25 -5.18
N TYR A 109 -6.55 1.48 -3.88
CA TYR A 109 -5.60 2.27 -3.07
C TYR A 109 -4.25 1.54 -2.81
N GLY A 110 -4.13 0.25 -3.12
CA GLY A 110 -2.85 -0.46 -3.14
C GLY A 110 -1.84 0.14 -4.14
N MET A 111 -2.28 1.01 -5.04
CA MET A 111 -1.37 1.80 -5.87
C MET A 111 -0.51 2.79 -5.07
N ALA A 112 -0.88 3.17 -3.85
CA ALA A 112 -0.15 4.17 -3.06
C ALA A 112 1.31 3.79 -2.76
N PRO A 113 1.63 2.63 -2.15
CA PRO A 113 3.02 2.21 -1.98
C PRO A 113 3.73 1.90 -3.31
N LEU A 114 3.01 1.44 -4.33
CA LEU A 114 3.59 1.12 -5.64
C LEU A 114 4.00 2.36 -6.42
N ILE A 115 3.22 3.44 -6.40
CA ILE A 115 3.61 4.67 -7.07
C ILE A 115 4.86 5.28 -6.42
N PHE A 116 5.00 5.17 -5.10
CA PHE A 116 6.22 5.59 -4.41
C PHE A 116 7.43 4.72 -4.82
N ALA A 117 7.26 3.39 -4.94
CA ALA A 117 8.30 2.52 -5.48
C ALA A 117 8.68 2.93 -6.92
N GLY A 118 7.71 3.21 -7.77
CA GLY A 118 7.93 3.71 -9.13
C GLY A 118 8.73 5.01 -9.18
N GLN A 119 8.45 5.97 -8.31
CA GLN A 119 9.21 7.23 -8.19
C GLN A 119 10.70 6.98 -7.86
N ARG A 120 10.98 6.04 -6.96
CA ARG A 120 12.36 5.64 -6.61
C ARG A 120 13.05 4.91 -7.78
N LEU A 121 12.27 4.20 -8.59
CA LEU A 121 12.73 3.40 -9.74
C LEU A 121 12.71 4.15 -11.07
N ARG A 122 12.48 5.46 -11.12
CA ARG A 122 12.25 6.29 -12.34
C ARG A 122 13.31 6.14 -13.45
N LYS A 123 14.48 5.59 -13.16
CA LYS A 123 15.57 5.34 -14.13
C LYS A 123 15.60 3.88 -14.63
N LYS A 124 14.63 3.07 -14.24
CA LYS A 124 14.53 1.64 -14.59
C LYS A 124 13.42 1.41 -15.62
N ARG A 125 13.37 0.22 -16.20
CA ARG A 125 12.24 -0.20 -17.05
C ARG A 125 11.05 -0.52 -16.14
N LEU A 126 9.97 0.26 -16.25
CA LEU A 126 8.77 0.10 -15.45
C LEU A 126 7.56 -0.20 -16.33
N LYS A 127 6.74 -1.15 -15.87
CA LYS A 127 5.40 -1.40 -16.40
C LYS A 127 4.42 -1.46 -15.24
N PHE A 128 3.32 -0.76 -15.35
CA PHE A 128 2.25 -0.73 -14.36
C PHE A 128 1.01 -1.42 -14.91
N LEU A 129 0.45 -2.32 -14.13
CA LEU A 129 -0.90 -2.85 -14.33
C LEU A 129 -1.76 -2.28 -13.20
N ILE A 130 -2.72 -1.43 -13.56
CA ILE A 130 -3.55 -0.70 -12.60
C ILE A 130 -5.00 -1.14 -12.75
N GLY A 131 -5.56 -1.68 -11.66
CA GLY A 131 -6.94 -2.15 -11.60
C GLY A 131 -7.79 -1.36 -10.63
N ALA A 132 -9.07 -1.16 -10.98
CA ALA A 132 -10.10 -0.61 -10.12
C ALA A 132 -11.48 -1.16 -10.50
N LYS A 133 -12.49 -0.91 -9.64
CA LYS A 133 -13.88 -1.26 -9.99
C LYS A 133 -14.41 -0.44 -11.14
N SER A 134 -14.06 0.84 -11.18
CA SER A 134 -14.49 1.79 -12.22
C SER A 134 -13.43 2.86 -12.47
N ARG A 135 -13.58 3.62 -13.55
CA ARG A 135 -12.74 4.80 -13.86
C ARG A 135 -12.62 5.77 -12.66
N GLY A 136 -13.73 5.99 -11.95
CA GLY A 136 -13.77 6.91 -10.81
C GLY A 136 -13.01 6.46 -9.57
N GLU A 137 -12.50 5.21 -9.55
CA GLU A 137 -11.69 4.64 -8.47
C GLU A 137 -10.23 4.39 -8.89
N LEU A 138 -9.88 4.66 -10.15
CA LEU A 138 -8.49 4.58 -10.59
C LEU A 138 -7.61 5.57 -9.81
N LEU A 139 -6.40 5.14 -9.48
CA LEU A 139 -5.49 5.93 -8.66
C LEU A 139 -4.12 6.02 -9.33
N PHE A 140 -3.55 7.24 -9.39
CA PHE A 140 -2.20 7.56 -9.87
C PHE A 140 -1.89 7.14 -11.32
N VAL A 141 -2.88 6.99 -12.19
CA VAL A 141 -2.67 6.56 -13.59
C VAL A 141 -1.75 7.53 -14.33
N GLU A 142 -2.02 8.84 -14.24
CA GLU A 142 -1.22 9.86 -14.93
C GLU A 142 0.20 9.99 -14.37
N GLU A 143 0.35 9.77 -13.06
CA GLU A 143 1.67 9.74 -12.44
C GLU A 143 2.47 8.51 -12.90
N ALA A 144 1.83 7.34 -12.95
CA ALA A 144 2.44 6.11 -13.44
C ALA A 144 2.85 6.21 -14.93
N ARG A 145 2.04 6.86 -15.77
CA ARG A 145 2.35 7.11 -17.20
C ARG A 145 3.62 7.94 -17.41
N ARG A 146 3.95 8.82 -16.46
CA ARG A 146 5.22 9.59 -16.51
C ARG A 146 6.43 8.75 -16.10
N LEU A 147 6.21 7.61 -15.47
CA LEU A 147 7.27 6.74 -14.94
C LEU A 147 7.54 5.53 -15.85
N GLY A 148 6.54 5.05 -16.59
CA GLY A 148 6.67 3.87 -17.43
C GLY A 148 5.44 3.52 -18.24
N GLU A 149 5.45 2.33 -18.83
CA GLU A 149 4.29 1.78 -19.54
C GLU A 149 3.14 1.52 -18.57
N VAL A 150 1.91 1.87 -18.94
CA VAL A 150 0.71 1.66 -18.11
C VAL A 150 -0.37 0.94 -18.87
N LEU A 151 -0.86 -0.15 -18.31
CA LEU A 151 -2.09 -0.82 -18.73
C LEU A 151 -3.14 -0.67 -17.63
N VAL A 152 -4.34 -0.28 -18.00
CA VAL A 152 -5.47 -0.06 -17.10
C VAL A 152 -6.55 -1.11 -17.33
N CYS A 153 -7.16 -1.57 -16.24
CA CYS A 153 -8.30 -2.48 -16.25
C CYS A 153 -9.35 -2.00 -15.25
N THR A 154 -10.61 -1.95 -15.69
CA THR A 154 -11.74 -1.69 -14.79
C THR A 154 -12.78 -2.80 -14.87
N GLU A 155 -13.33 -3.20 -13.72
CA GLU A 155 -14.30 -4.31 -13.67
C GLU A 155 -15.56 -3.99 -14.51
N ASP A 156 -16.00 -2.73 -14.49
CA ASP A 156 -17.16 -2.25 -15.26
C ASP A 156 -16.85 -1.91 -16.74
N GLY A 157 -15.57 -1.85 -17.12
CA GLY A 157 -15.13 -1.48 -18.47
C GLY A 157 -15.17 0.01 -18.75
N SER A 158 -15.32 0.87 -17.74
CA SER A 158 -15.41 2.33 -17.92
C SER A 158 -14.08 2.99 -18.32
N GLU A 159 -12.94 2.30 -18.11
CA GLU A 159 -11.62 2.70 -18.64
C GLU A 159 -10.72 1.48 -18.82
N GLY A 160 -9.95 1.47 -19.91
CA GLY A 160 -9.03 0.40 -20.25
C GLY A 160 -9.75 -0.90 -20.63
N ARG A 161 -9.10 -2.05 -20.30
CA ARG A 161 -9.73 -3.36 -20.51
C ARG A 161 -10.82 -3.60 -19.47
N ARG A 162 -11.95 -4.17 -19.86
CA ARG A 162 -12.96 -4.67 -18.93
C ARG A 162 -12.50 -5.98 -18.29
N GLY A 163 -12.57 -6.09 -16.96
CA GLY A 163 -12.25 -7.30 -16.19
C GLY A 163 -11.33 -7.02 -15.02
N LEU A 164 -10.61 -8.04 -14.57
CA LEU A 164 -9.67 -7.94 -13.44
C LEU A 164 -8.26 -7.63 -13.91
N VAL A 165 -7.51 -6.86 -13.13
CA VAL A 165 -6.11 -6.48 -13.45
C VAL A 165 -5.20 -7.69 -13.64
N THR A 166 -5.50 -8.80 -12.97
CA THR A 166 -4.77 -10.07 -13.12
C THR A 166 -4.90 -10.71 -14.51
N GLU A 167 -5.90 -10.33 -15.28
CA GLU A 167 -6.04 -10.75 -16.69
C GLU A 167 -5.11 -10.02 -17.65
N LEU A 168 -4.45 -8.94 -17.18
CA LEU A 168 -3.43 -8.21 -17.92
C LEU A 168 -2.03 -8.83 -17.72
N LEU A 169 -1.87 -9.80 -16.81
CA LEU A 169 -0.61 -10.49 -16.59
C LEU A 169 -0.20 -11.27 -17.85
N GLN A 170 0.99 -10.98 -18.34
CA GLN A 170 1.57 -11.61 -19.50
C GLN A 170 2.96 -12.15 -19.17
N ARG A 171 3.44 -13.12 -19.98
CA ARG A 171 4.76 -13.72 -19.81
C ARG A 171 5.87 -12.76 -20.29
N ASP A 172 6.02 -11.67 -19.56
CA ASP A 172 7.11 -10.71 -19.73
C ASP A 172 8.23 -11.00 -18.72
N ARG A 173 9.48 -10.78 -19.11
CA ARG A 173 10.61 -10.92 -18.19
C ARG A 173 10.87 -9.61 -17.47
N PHE A 174 10.65 -9.63 -16.16
CA PHE A 174 11.02 -8.59 -15.22
C PHE A 174 11.92 -9.18 -14.13
N ASP A 175 12.83 -8.37 -13.59
CA ASP A 175 13.66 -8.79 -12.45
C ASP A 175 12.80 -8.97 -11.20
N TRP A 176 11.75 -8.11 -11.06
CA TRP A 176 10.82 -8.15 -9.95
C TRP A 176 9.39 -7.82 -10.38
N VAL A 177 8.46 -8.48 -9.75
CA VAL A 177 7.04 -8.09 -9.70
C VAL A 177 6.76 -7.51 -8.32
N LEU A 178 6.22 -6.28 -8.25
CA LEU A 178 5.79 -5.65 -7.01
C LEU A 178 4.26 -5.59 -7.02
N THR A 179 3.59 -6.04 -5.97
CA THR A 179 2.13 -6.02 -5.93
C THR A 179 1.58 -5.53 -4.60
N CYS A 180 0.47 -4.79 -4.67
CA CYS A 180 -0.30 -4.33 -3.52
C CYS A 180 -1.76 -4.09 -3.91
N GLY A 181 -2.69 -4.47 -3.06
CA GLY A 181 -4.14 -4.31 -3.27
C GLY A 181 -4.95 -5.43 -2.62
N PRO A 182 -6.16 -5.71 -3.13
CA PRO A 182 -7.00 -6.77 -2.59
C PRO A 182 -6.29 -8.11 -2.50
N GLU A 183 -6.44 -8.81 -1.39
CA GLU A 183 -5.69 -10.05 -1.12
C GLU A 183 -5.91 -11.11 -2.20
N ALA A 184 -7.16 -11.28 -2.69
CA ALA A 184 -7.46 -12.20 -3.77
C ALA A 184 -6.72 -11.86 -5.09
N MET A 185 -6.49 -10.57 -5.37
CA MET A 185 -5.67 -10.13 -6.49
C MET A 185 -4.21 -10.53 -6.28
N MET A 186 -3.66 -10.25 -5.09
CA MET A 186 -2.25 -10.55 -4.78
C MET A 186 -1.97 -12.07 -4.80
N VAL A 187 -2.92 -12.90 -4.37
CA VAL A 187 -2.84 -14.37 -4.47
C VAL A 187 -2.68 -14.79 -5.93
N LYS A 188 -3.52 -14.27 -6.83
CA LYS A 188 -3.42 -14.57 -8.27
C LYS A 188 -2.11 -14.10 -8.90
N VAL A 189 -1.60 -12.93 -8.47
CA VAL A 189 -0.28 -12.45 -8.91
C VAL A 189 0.83 -13.38 -8.43
N LEU A 190 0.80 -13.81 -7.17
CA LEU A 190 1.75 -14.76 -6.59
C LEU A 190 1.75 -16.10 -7.33
N GLU A 191 0.56 -16.66 -7.59
CA GLU A 191 0.40 -17.91 -8.34
C GLU A 191 0.94 -17.79 -9.76
N PHE A 192 0.65 -16.67 -10.45
CA PHE A 192 1.20 -16.37 -11.76
C PHE A 192 2.74 -16.32 -11.72
N CYS A 193 3.33 -15.58 -10.79
CA CYS A 193 4.76 -15.43 -10.65
C CYS A 193 5.46 -16.77 -10.36
N ARG A 194 4.88 -17.60 -9.49
CA ARG A 194 5.39 -18.96 -9.21
C ARG A 194 5.40 -19.84 -10.45
N ARG A 195 4.31 -19.83 -11.22
CA ARG A 195 4.21 -20.60 -12.46
C ARG A 195 5.22 -20.17 -13.54
N GLU A 196 5.47 -18.87 -13.63
CA GLU A 196 6.37 -18.29 -14.62
C GLU A 196 7.83 -18.16 -14.14
N GLY A 197 8.13 -18.54 -12.89
CA GLY A 197 9.47 -18.44 -12.30
C GLY A 197 9.92 -16.98 -12.09
N LEU A 198 9.00 -16.07 -11.80
CA LEU A 198 9.26 -14.64 -11.56
C LEU A 198 9.38 -14.36 -10.07
N ARG A 199 10.32 -13.51 -9.69
CA ARG A 199 10.45 -13.02 -8.31
C ARG A 199 9.36 -11.99 -8.03
N VAL A 200 8.71 -12.12 -6.87
CA VAL A 200 7.59 -11.24 -6.50
C VAL A 200 7.70 -10.76 -5.06
N GLN A 201 7.36 -9.49 -4.84
CA GLN A 201 7.18 -8.90 -3.53
C GLN A 201 5.75 -8.41 -3.39
N LEU A 202 5.14 -8.74 -2.26
CA LEU A 202 3.76 -8.39 -1.94
C LEU A 202 3.73 -7.45 -0.73
N CYS A 203 3.11 -6.28 -0.88
CA CYS A 203 2.88 -5.36 0.24
C CYS A 203 1.50 -5.66 0.83
N LEU A 204 1.49 -6.31 1.99
CA LEU A 204 0.27 -6.83 2.60
C LEU A 204 -0.42 -5.79 3.47
N GLU A 205 -1.74 -5.89 3.52
CA GLU A 205 -2.59 -5.14 4.42
C GLU A 205 -3.16 -6.07 5.51
N ARG A 206 -3.07 -5.64 6.75
CA ARG A 206 -3.66 -6.31 7.91
C ARG A 206 -4.17 -5.27 8.90
N TYR A 207 -5.11 -5.67 9.72
CA TYR A 207 -5.53 -4.85 10.86
C TYR A 207 -4.36 -4.68 11.83
N MET A 208 -3.95 -3.44 12.10
CA MET A 208 -2.82 -3.13 12.96
C MET A 208 -3.26 -2.23 14.12
N LYS A 209 -2.79 -2.55 15.33
CA LYS A 209 -3.02 -1.74 16.55
C LYS A 209 -1.75 -1.08 17.03
N CYS A 210 -0.68 -1.86 17.24
CA CYS A 210 0.53 -1.32 17.87
C CYS A 210 1.60 -0.83 16.88
N GLY A 211 1.71 -1.43 15.69
CA GLY A 211 2.79 -1.16 14.74
C GLY A 211 4.18 -1.65 15.19
N LEU A 212 4.29 -2.32 16.35
CA LEU A 212 5.55 -2.65 17.06
C LEU A 212 5.78 -4.15 17.23
N GLY A 213 4.96 -5.01 16.63
CA GLY A 213 5.11 -6.45 16.75
C GLY A 213 4.65 -7.07 18.07
N LEU A 214 3.95 -6.31 18.94
CA LEU A 214 3.61 -6.76 20.30
C LEU A 214 2.22 -7.40 20.41
N CYS A 215 1.20 -6.81 19.76
CA CYS A 215 -0.19 -7.16 20.03
C CYS A 215 -0.73 -8.38 19.25
N GLY A 216 -0.02 -8.84 18.22
CA GLY A 216 -0.44 -9.98 17.40
C GLY A 216 -1.63 -9.74 16.46
N SER A 217 -2.23 -8.55 16.41
CA SER A 217 -3.40 -8.28 15.56
C SER A 217 -3.14 -8.46 14.06
N CYS A 218 -1.90 -8.20 13.61
CA CYS A 218 -1.49 -8.29 12.22
C CYS A 218 -0.77 -9.59 11.85
N VAL A 219 -0.84 -10.62 12.71
CA VAL A 219 -0.12 -11.89 12.49
C VAL A 219 -0.72 -12.64 11.31
N LEU A 220 0.17 -13.15 10.45
CA LEU A 220 -0.06 -14.29 9.55
C LEU A 220 0.35 -15.55 10.29
N ASP A 221 -0.51 -16.53 10.37
CA ASP A 221 -0.15 -17.82 10.98
C ASP A 221 0.88 -18.55 10.08
N PRO A 222 1.94 -19.18 10.64
CA PRO A 222 2.12 -19.50 12.07
C PRO A 222 2.87 -18.45 12.91
N GLY A 223 3.10 -17.19 12.47
CA GLY A 223 3.75 -16.24 13.36
C GLY A 223 4.36 -14.99 12.74
N LEU A 224 4.25 -14.75 11.42
CA LEU A 224 4.78 -13.53 10.79
C LEU A 224 3.92 -12.31 11.14
N ARG A 225 4.53 -11.26 11.68
CA ARG A 225 3.86 -10.02 12.08
C ARG A 225 4.00 -8.98 10.98
N VAL A 226 2.94 -8.69 10.27
CA VAL A 226 2.98 -7.78 9.10
C VAL A 226 3.54 -6.42 9.43
N CYS A 227 3.37 -5.91 10.65
CA CYS A 227 3.90 -4.59 11.05
C CYS A 227 5.41 -4.53 11.28
N VAL A 228 6.11 -5.66 11.46
CA VAL A 228 7.56 -5.72 11.75
C VAL A 228 8.30 -6.58 10.75
N ASP A 229 7.77 -7.79 10.46
CA ASP A 229 8.39 -8.74 9.56
C ASP A 229 8.06 -8.41 8.08
N GLY A 230 6.98 -7.62 7.85
CA GLY A 230 6.54 -7.02 6.60
C GLY A 230 6.48 -5.48 6.67
N PRO A 231 5.53 -4.79 6.03
CA PRO A 231 4.41 -5.33 5.26
C PRO A 231 4.79 -5.92 3.90
N VAL A 232 6.01 -5.70 3.43
CA VAL A 232 6.50 -6.26 2.19
C VAL A 232 7.16 -7.62 2.45
N PHE A 233 6.64 -8.64 1.79
CA PHE A 233 7.17 -10.00 1.83
C PHE A 233 7.56 -10.47 0.42
N GLU A 234 8.63 -11.25 0.30
CA GLU A 234 8.90 -12.01 -0.90
C GLU A 234 7.94 -13.20 -0.98
N GLY A 235 7.59 -13.63 -2.21
CA GLY A 235 6.58 -14.66 -2.40
C GLY A 235 6.86 -15.98 -1.68
N GLU A 236 8.15 -16.32 -1.50
CA GLU A 236 8.61 -17.52 -0.78
C GLU A 236 8.36 -17.42 0.73
N GLU A 237 8.46 -16.22 1.31
CA GLU A 237 8.22 -16.01 2.75
C GLU A 237 6.76 -16.24 3.15
N LEU A 238 5.84 -16.23 2.19
CA LEU A 238 4.41 -16.48 2.42
C LEU A 238 4.03 -17.95 2.31
N GLU A 239 4.98 -18.84 2.01
CA GLU A 239 4.72 -20.28 1.96
C GLU A 239 4.40 -20.82 3.35
N GLY A 240 3.39 -21.69 3.42
CA GLY A 240 2.93 -22.26 4.68
C GLY A 240 2.13 -21.31 5.58
N THR A 241 2.03 -20.00 5.23
CA THR A 241 1.20 -19.05 6.00
C THR A 241 -0.28 -19.16 5.64
N ASP A 242 -1.13 -18.45 6.37
CA ASP A 242 -2.57 -18.34 6.07
C ASP A 242 -2.90 -17.20 5.09
N PHE A 243 -1.89 -16.61 4.45
CA PHE A 243 -2.10 -15.61 3.39
C PHE A 243 -3.03 -16.14 2.29
N GLY A 244 -4.02 -15.34 1.93
CA GLY A 244 -5.06 -15.71 0.94
C GLY A 244 -6.13 -16.66 1.45
N ARG A 245 -6.06 -17.11 2.70
CA ARG A 245 -7.01 -18.06 3.32
C ARG A 245 -7.74 -17.47 4.51
N ALA A 246 -7.07 -16.72 5.36
CA ALA A 246 -7.67 -16.12 6.54
C ALA A 246 -7.00 -14.81 6.93
N ARG A 247 -7.70 -14.02 7.74
CA ARG A 247 -7.18 -12.82 8.37
C ARG A 247 -7.79 -12.62 9.76
N ARG A 248 -7.18 -11.75 10.57
CA ARG A 248 -7.75 -11.32 11.85
C ARG A 248 -8.50 -10.01 11.67
N ASN A 249 -9.70 -9.94 12.24
CA ASN A 249 -10.47 -8.70 12.28
C ASN A 249 -10.04 -7.77 13.44
N ALA A 250 -10.73 -6.64 13.60
CA ALA A 250 -10.46 -5.65 14.65
C ALA A 250 -10.51 -6.21 16.08
N SER A 251 -11.34 -7.24 16.34
CA SER A 251 -11.40 -7.91 17.65
C SER A 251 -10.29 -8.94 17.87
N GLY A 252 -9.46 -9.22 16.84
CA GLY A 252 -8.44 -10.27 16.85
C GLY A 252 -8.98 -11.67 16.47
N ARG A 253 -10.27 -11.78 16.17
CA ARG A 253 -10.87 -13.04 15.72
C ARG A 253 -10.39 -13.39 14.31
N ARG A 254 -9.99 -14.65 14.11
CA ARG A 254 -9.63 -15.18 12.79
C ARG A 254 -10.91 -15.38 11.95
N GLU A 255 -10.87 -14.88 10.73
CA GLU A 255 -11.94 -14.97 9.72
C GLU A 255 -11.40 -15.61 8.46
N GLU A 256 -12.10 -16.63 7.94
CA GLU A 256 -11.78 -17.21 6.63
C GLU A 256 -12.15 -16.22 5.52
N LEU A 257 -11.29 -16.12 4.52
CA LEU A 257 -11.56 -15.32 3.33
C LEU A 257 -12.41 -16.13 2.36
N ALA A 258 -13.44 -15.52 1.78
CA ALA A 258 -14.19 -16.12 0.69
C ALA A 258 -13.25 -16.40 -0.50
N ARG A 259 -13.30 -17.65 -1.01
CA ARG A 259 -12.53 -18.10 -2.18
C ARG A 259 -13.08 -17.51 -3.47
#